data_864542e69bfa67f034179d31746f0e77
#
_entry.id   864542e69bfa67f034179d31746f0e77
#
_cell.length_a   1.000
_cell.length_b   1.000
_cell.length_c   1.000
_cell.angle_alpha   90.00
_cell.angle_beta   90.00
_cell.angle_gamma   90.00
#
_symmetry.space_group_name_H-M   'P 1'
#
loop_
_entity.id
_entity.type
_entity.pdbx_description
1 polymer ?
#
loop_
_entity_poly.entity_id
_entity_poly.type
_entity_poly.pdbx_seq_one_letter_code
_entity_poly.pdbx_strand_id
1 'polypeptide(L)'
;LPSLPLSFLYFTTKITDKFSEFCYNLCNFINFGENMKVVKFGGSSLASATQLEKVLNIIKSDEERRFVVVSAPGKRNAQDTKVTDALIRYYRSYTSDKDVTADQSWIINRYRAIIDELGLGQNILEKITKAIVDLANLPIEDNDFLYDTFLAAGEDNNAKLIAEYFRKNGLSARYIHPKKAGIIVTSEPGNARIIPSSYDKLEELRDSDEVLVIPGFFGVTIDNQICTFSRGGSDITGSIVAAGVKADLYENFTDVDGIFAAHPGVVHKPHSISELTYREMRELAYAGFSVLHDEALIPAYRGKIPLVIKNTNNPEHPGTKIVLAHTGATIPVVGIAGDDDFVSINLSKYLMNREIGFGRKVLQVLEELNIRWEHIPTGIDDMSIILRGRELTPIKEQEIISQLTRKLEVDEVEIERNLSIIMIVGENMKNHIGVTAKAAEAFSKKHINLEMISQGSSEVSVMFVIKTEQEKQAVRALYQTFFMKDE
;
A
#
# COMPACT_ATOMS: atom_id res chain seq x y z
N LEU A 1 52.28 -11.27 46.54
CA LEU A 1 51.51 -10.28 45.75
C LEU A 1 50.14 -10.10 46.41
N PRO A 2 49.74 -8.94 46.87
CA PRO A 2 48.44 -8.74 47.50
C PRO A 2 47.32 -8.71 46.43
N SER A 3 46.25 -9.41 46.77
CA SER A 3 45.02 -9.49 45.97
C SER A 3 44.32 -8.13 45.91
N LEU A 4 44.11 -7.60 44.68
CA LEU A 4 43.31 -6.41 44.47
C LEU A 4 41.83 -6.67 44.83
N PRO A 5 41.16 -5.74 45.50
CA PRO A 5 39.78 -5.94 45.95
C PRO A 5 38.79 -5.98 44.78
N LEU A 6 37.80 -6.89 44.88
CA LEU A 6 36.73 -7.10 43.89
C LEU A 6 35.97 -5.83 43.45
N SER A 7 36.03 -4.76 44.25
CA SER A 7 35.44 -3.45 43.90
C SER A 7 36.16 -2.74 42.75
N PHE A 8 37.43 -3.06 42.48
CA PHE A 8 38.18 -2.47 41.39
C PHE A 8 37.84 -3.08 40.02
N LEU A 9 37.48 -4.38 40.02
CA LEU A 9 37.00 -5.07 38.81
C LEU A 9 35.60 -4.58 38.37
N TYR A 10 34.75 -4.23 39.33
CA TYR A 10 33.40 -3.71 39.06
C TYR A 10 33.40 -2.27 38.51
N PHE A 11 34.41 -1.49 38.86
CA PHE A 11 34.57 -0.12 38.35
C PHE A 11 35.15 -0.09 36.91
N THR A 12 36.06 -1.03 36.60
CA THR A 12 36.65 -1.12 35.24
C THR A 12 35.67 -1.64 34.23
N THR A 13 34.81 -2.62 34.54
CA THR A 13 33.75 -3.09 33.62
C THR A 13 32.70 -2.02 33.34
N LYS A 14 32.28 -1.23 34.32
CA LYS A 14 31.34 -0.11 34.06
C LYS A 14 31.93 1.04 33.24
N ILE A 15 33.25 1.25 33.30
CA ILE A 15 33.93 2.27 32.49
C ILE A 15 34.09 1.77 31.05
N THR A 16 34.41 0.48 30.85
CA THR A 16 34.50 -0.12 29.50
C THR A 16 33.14 -0.20 28.81
N ASP A 17 32.06 -0.50 29.52
CA ASP A 17 30.70 -0.53 28.94
C ASP A 17 30.23 0.88 28.57
N LYS A 18 30.43 1.88 29.43
CA LYS A 18 30.11 3.27 29.06
C LYS A 18 31.01 3.84 27.95
N PHE A 19 32.28 3.41 27.90
CA PHE A 19 33.19 3.82 26.83
C PHE A 19 32.83 3.13 25.51
N SER A 20 32.42 1.88 25.53
CA SER A 20 31.92 1.15 24.36
C SER A 20 30.59 1.74 23.85
N GLU A 21 29.68 2.10 24.76
CA GLU A 21 28.43 2.77 24.45
C GLU A 21 28.65 4.20 23.94
N PHE A 22 29.61 4.92 24.51
CA PHE A 22 30.03 6.24 24.02
C PHE A 22 30.74 6.14 22.68
N CYS A 23 31.64 5.18 22.46
CA CYS A 23 32.26 4.91 21.16
C CYS A 23 31.23 4.42 20.12
N TYR A 24 30.27 3.59 20.49
CA TYR A 24 29.17 3.15 19.64
C TYR A 24 28.27 4.34 19.24
N ASN A 25 27.92 5.20 20.20
CA ASN A 25 27.16 6.41 19.95
C ASN A 25 27.98 7.46 19.17
N LEU A 26 29.30 7.55 19.42
CA LEU A 26 30.20 8.45 18.68
C LEU A 26 30.44 7.93 17.26
N CYS A 27 30.58 6.62 17.05
CA CYS A 27 30.63 6.03 15.69
C CYS A 27 29.32 6.21 14.94
N ASN A 28 28.17 6.14 15.60
CA ASN A 28 26.88 6.49 15.00
C ASN A 28 26.72 8.02 14.75
N PHE A 29 27.44 8.86 15.51
CA PHE A 29 27.48 10.31 15.29
C PHE A 29 28.52 10.74 14.20
N ILE A 30 29.49 9.87 13.89
CA ILE A 30 30.54 10.10 12.87
C ILE A 30 30.21 9.38 11.56
N ASN A 31 29.12 8.62 11.48
CA ASN A 31 28.56 8.25 10.19
C ASN A 31 27.92 9.47 9.55
N PHE A 32 28.81 10.32 8.97
CA PHE A 32 28.46 11.20 7.86
C PHE A 32 28.16 10.34 6.62
N GLY A 33 27.27 9.36 6.73
CA GLY A 33 26.58 8.81 5.60
C GLY A 33 25.64 9.90 5.12
N GLU A 34 25.81 10.35 3.90
CA GLU A 34 24.86 11.26 3.25
C GLU A 34 23.47 10.70 3.49
N ASN A 35 22.56 11.51 4.05
CA ASN A 35 21.15 11.12 4.18
C ASN A 35 20.65 10.73 2.81
N MET A 36 19.91 9.62 2.74
CA MET A 36 19.44 9.09 1.47
C MET A 36 17.93 8.96 1.47
N LYS A 37 17.30 9.52 0.44
CA LYS A 37 15.86 9.45 0.24
C LYS A 37 15.52 8.64 -1.00
N VAL A 38 14.55 7.76 -0.84
CA VAL A 38 13.84 7.12 -1.94
C VAL A 38 12.54 7.87 -2.16
N VAL A 39 12.27 8.21 -3.40
CA VAL A 39 11.07 8.99 -3.77
C VAL A 39 10.25 8.18 -4.76
N LYS A 40 8.94 8.07 -4.54
CA LYS A 40 8.04 7.45 -5.52
C LYS A 40 7.02 8.47 -5.98
N PHE A 41 6.76 8.49 -7.28
CA PHE A 41 5.71 9.31 -7.88
C PHE A 41 4.58 8.46 -8.45
N GLY A 42 3.34 8.77 -8.04
CA GLY A 42 2.13 8.12 -8.56
C GLY A 42 1.78 8.54 -9.99
N GLY A 43 0.90 7.80 -10.64
CA GLY A 43 0.55 8.05 -12.04
C GLY A 43 -0.04 9.45 -12.32
N SER A 44 -0.83 10.02 -11.41
CA SER A 44 -1.35 11.39 -11.52
C SER A 44 -0.22 12.44 -11.54
N SER A 45 0.84 12.20 -10.77
CA SER A 45 2.05 13.04 -10.74
C SER A 45 2.91 12.95 -12.00
N LEU A 46 2.64 11.98 -12.87
CA LEU A 46 3.42 11.68 -14.08
C LEU A 46 2.56 11.76 -15.35
N ALA A 47 1.36 12.35 -15.26
CA ALA A 47 0.36 12.30 -16.32
C ALA A 47 0.62 13.25 -17.49
N SER A 48 1.46 14.26 -17.36
CA SER A 48 1.72 15.29 -18.38
C SER A 48 3.10 15.91 -18.23
N ALA A 49 3.56 16.66 -19.22
CA ALA A 49 4.79 17.44 -19.16
C ALA A 49 4.81 18.39 -17.96
N THR A 50 3.72 19.13 -17.74
CA THR A 50 3.60 20.06 -16.59
C THR A 50 3.76 19.34 -15.24
N GLN A 51 3.27 18.11 -15.09
CA GLN A 51 3.49 17.34 -13.88
C GLN A 51 4.95 16.87 -13.75
N LEU A 52 5.57 16.47 -14.86
CA LEU A 52 6.99 16.09 -14.88
C LEU A 52 7.92 17.26 -14.56
N GLU A 53 7.55 18.51 -14.92
CA GLU A 53 8.27 19.72 -14.49
C GLU A 53 8.26 19.88 -12.96
N LYS A 54 7.11 19.62 -12.30
CA LYS A 54 7.02 19.62 -10.84
C LYS A 54 7.88 18.54 -10.22
N VAL A 55 7.83 17.33 -10.79
CA VAL A 55 8.67 16.19 -10.35
C VAL A 55 10.15 16.55 -10.45
N LEU A 56 10.60 17.14 -11.57
CA LEU A 56 11.98 17.60 -11.74
C LEU A 56 12.37 18.61 -10.67
N ASN A 57 11.51 19.60 -10.39
CA ASN A 57 11.77 20.61 -9.36
C ASN A 57 11.85 20.01 -7.97
N ILE A 58 11.00 19.02 -7.65
CA ILE A 58 11.05 18.27 -6.39
C ILE A 58 12.40 17.54 -6.27
N ILE A 59 12.85 16.85 -7.32
CA ILE A 59 14.13 16.14 -7.28
C ILE A 59 15.30 17.12 -7.14
N LYS A 60 15.28 18.24 -7.87
CA LYS A 60 16.35 19.28 -7.80
C LYS A 60 16.40 20.02 -6.48
N SER A 61 15.30 20.10 -5.73
CA SER A 61 15.26 20.82 -4.45
C SER A 61 15.95 20.07 -3.30
N ASP A 62 16.37 18.83 -3.52
CA ASP A 62 16.95 18.01 -2.46
C ASP A 62 17.85 16.91 -3.05
N GLU A 63 19.16 17.06 -2.90
CA GLU A 63 20.19 16.17 -3.45
C GLU A 63 20.19 14.77 -2.80
N GLU A 64 19.54 14.60 -1.65
CA GLU A 64 19.36 13.31 -0.98
C GLU A 64 18.39 12.37 -1.75
N ARG A 65 17.56 12.91 -2.67
CA ARG A 65 16.59 12.18 -3.50
C ARG A 65 17.25 11.49 -4.67
N ARG A 66 18.01 10.43 -4.41
CA ARG A 66 18.78 9.71 -5.43
C ARG A 66 18.08 8.51 -6.05
N PHE A 67 17.07 7.96 -5.42
CA PHE A 67 16.29 6.82 -5.95
C PHE A 67 14.87 7.28 -6.25
N VAL A 68 14.49 7.20 -7.52
CA VAL A 68 13.20 7.70 -8.01
C VAL A 68 12.41 6.54 -8.61
N VAL A 69 11.35 6.11 -7.93
CA VAL A 69 10.45 5.07 -8.41
C VAL A 69 9.24 5.72 -9.09
N VAL A 70 8.89 5.27 -10.28
CA VAL A 70 7.86 5.91 -11.11
C VAL A 70 6.80 4.93 -11.56
N SER A 71 5.54 5.39 -11.55
CA SER A 71 4.40 4.69 -12.14
C SER A 71 4.27 4.99 -13.64
N ALA A 72 3.40 4.27 -14.34
CA ALA A 72 2.96 4.64 -15.68
C ALA A 72 2.21 6.00 -15.65
N PRO A 73 2.15 6.74 -16.79
CA PRO A 73 1.39 7.99 -16.86
C PRO A 73 -0.10 7.77 -16.55
N GLY A 74 -0.58 8.47 -15.54
CA GLY A 74 -1.96 8.41 -15.07
C GLY A 74 -2.93 9.27 -15.90
N LYS A 75 -4.12 9.54 -15.36
CA LYS A 75 -5.11 10.44 -15.94
C LYS A 75 -4.71 11.90 -15.78
N ARG A 76 -4.89 12.71 -16.83
CA ARG A 76 -4.74 14.18 -16.80
C ARG A 76 -5.97 14.87 -16.21
N ASN A 77 -7.14 14.22 -16.37
CA ASN A 77 -8.44 14.67 -15.87
C ASN A 77 -9.39 13.47 -15.70
N ALA A 78 -10.60 13.71 -15.20
CA ALA A 78 -11.57 12.63 -14.90
C ALA A 78 -12.00 11.81 -16.12
N GLN A 79 -12.02 12.40 -17.33
CA GLN A 79 -12.43 11.75 -18.57
C GLN A 79 -11.27 11.05 -19.30
N ASP A 80 -10.03 11.23 -18.83
CA ASP A 80 -8.85 10.65 -19.47
C ASP A 80 -8.70 9.15 -19.14
N THR A 81 -7.91 8.46 -19.96
CA THR A 81 -7.56 7.03 -19.77
C THR A 81 -6.13 6.92 -19.24
N LYS A 82 -5.88 6.03 -18.30
CA LYS A 82 -4.52 5.68 -17.86
C LYS A 82 -3.80 4.87 -18.94
N VAL A 83 -2.48 5.00 -18.99
CA VAL A 83 -1.67 4.15 -19.88
C VAL A 83 -1.83 2.67 -19.53
N THR A 84 -1.93 2.32 -18.26
CA THR A 84 -2.19 0.94 -17.81
C THR A 84 -3.51 0.40 -18.35
N ASP A 85 -4.60 1.19 -18.31
CA ASP A 85 -5.90 0.79 -18.87
C ASP A 85 -5.82 0.57 -20.39
N ALA A 86 -5.03 1.38 -21.10
CA ALA A 86 -4.80 1.23 -22.54
C ALA A 86 -3.96 -0.03 -22.85
N LEU A 87 -2.98 -0.37 -22.02
CA LEU A 87 -2.19 -1.61 -22.15
C LEU A 87 -3.04 -2.86 -21.89
N ILE A 88 -3.97 -2.81 -20.92
CA ILE A 88 -4.96 -3.88 -20.70
C ILE A 88 -5.84 -4.07 -21.95
N ARG A 89 -6.30 -2.98 -22.58
CA ARG A 89 -7.09 -3.04 -23.80
C ARG A 89 -6.26 -3.60 -24.94
N TYR A 90 -5.01 -3.18 -25.09
CA TYR A 90 -4.09 -3.71 -26.10
C TYR A 90 -3.88 -5.22 -25.93
N TYR A 91 -3.59 -5.71 -24.72
CA TYR A 91 -3.49 -7.13 -24.44
C TYR A 91 -4.76 -7.91 -24.81
N ARG A 92 -5.94 -7.39 -24.47
CA ARG A 92 -7.24 -8.02 -24.83
C ARG A 92 -7.47 -8.07 -26.34
N SER A 93 -7.11 -7.00 -27.06
CA SER A 93 -7.18 -6.98 -28.53
C SER A 93 -6.25 -8.04 -29.12
N TYR A 94 -5.00 -8.10 -28.64
CA TYR A 94 -3.98 -9.06 -29.08
C TYR A 94 -4.43 -10.50 -28.87
N THR A 95 -4.85 -10.88 -27.65
CA THR A 95 -5.29 -12.25 -27.32
C THR A 95 -6.63 -12.66 -27.97
N SER A 96 -7.36 -11.71 -28.55
CA SER A 96 -8.60 -11.95 -29.30
C SER A 96 -8.39 -11.92 -30.81
N ASP A 97 -7.16 -11.94 -31.31
CA ASP A 97 -6.78 -11.84 -32.72
C ASP A 97 -7.39 -10.62 -33.45
N LYS A 98 -7.55 -9.50 -32.73
CA LYS A 98 -8.06 -8.24 -33.30
C LYS A 98 -6.89 -7.36 -33.74
N ASP A 99 -7.20 -6.40 -34.63
CA ASP A 99 -6.25 -5.34 -34.99
C ASP A 99 -5.86 -4.52 -33.76
N VAL A 100 -4.57 -4.49 -33.46
CA VAL A 100 -3.97 -3.81 -32.31
C VAL A 100 -3.45 -2.41 -32.63
N THR A 101 -3.50 -2.00 -33.90
CA THR A 101 -2.89 -0.76 -34.41
C THR A 101 -3.45 0.48 -33.69
N ALA A 102 -4.75 0.49 -33.41
CA ALA A 102 -5.40 1.60 -32.72
C ALA A 102 -4.92 1.72 -31.25
N ASP A 103 -4.78 0.60 -30.53
CA ASP A 103 -4.30 0.56 -29.14
C ASP A 103 -2.83 0.98 -29.04
N GLN A 104 -1.97 0.44 -29.92
CA GLN A 104 -0.57 0.84 -30.03
C GLN A 104 -0.44 2.35 -30.31
N SER A 105 -1.17 2.85 -31.31
CA SER A 105 -1.14 4.26 -31.71
C SER A 105 -1.58 5.17 -30.57
N TRP A 106 -2.59 4.79 -29.80
CA TRP A 106 -3.04 5.58 -28.65
C TRP A 106 -1.95 5.71 -27.58
N ILE A 107 -1.31 4.58 -27.23
CA ILE A 107 -0.24 4.56 -26.21
C ILE A 107 0.96 5.38 -26.69
N ILE A 108 1.41 5.15 -27.93
CA ILE A 108 2.54 5.87 -28.52
C ILE A 108 2.28 7.38 -28.59
N ASN A 109 1.06 7.80 -29.01
CA ASN A 109 0.68 9.21 -29.06
C ASN A 109 0.63 9.85 -27.66
N ARG A 110 0.29 9.08 -26.62
CA ARG A 110 0.33 9.56 -25.25
C ARG A 110 1.76 9.93 -24.82
N TYR A 111 2.73 9.07 -25.09
CA TYR A 111 4.14 9.35 -24.82
C TYR A 111 4.70 10.44 -25.73
N ARG A 112 4.31 10.45 -27.03
CA ARG A 112 4.72 11.50 -27.97
C ARG A 112 4.33 12.88 -27.48
N ALA A 113 3.09 13.07 -27.05
CA ALA A 113 2.64 14.36 -26.52
C ALA A 113 3.50 14.85 -25.35
N ILE A 114 3.84 13.97 -24.40
CA ILE A 114 4.72 14.32 -23.27
C ILE A 114 6.14 14.65 -23.76
N ILE A 115 6.67 13.86 -24.68
CA ILE A 115 8.02 14.02 -25.22
C ILE A 115 8.14 15.35 -25.99
N ASP A 116 7.15 15.67 -26.83
CA ASP A 116 7.14 16.90 -27.63
C ASP A 116 7.01 18.15 -26.75
N GLU A 117 6.10 18.12 -25.75
CA GLU A 117 5.93 19.22 -24.79
C GLU A 117 7.19 19.44 -23.95
N LEU A 118 7.92 18.39 -23.55
CA LEU A 118 9.19 18.48 -22.83
C LEU A 118 10.38 18.80 -23.76
N GLY A 119 10.15 18.82 -25.08
CA GLY A 119 11.18 19.05 -26.09
C GLY A 119 12.28 17.99 -26.10
N LEU A 120 11.96 16.73 -25.79
CA LEU A 120 12.92 15.62 -25.81
C LEU A 120 13.23 15.18 -27.25
N GLY A 121 14.38 14.54 -27.44
CA GLY A 121 14.80 14.05 -28.76
C GLY A 121 13.97 12.87 -29.26
N GLN A 122 13.90 12.71 -30.61
CA GLN A 122 13.15 11.61 -31.25
C GLN A 122 13.64 10.22 -30.85
N ASN A 123 14.92 10.08 -30.48
CA ASN A 123 15.49 8.78 -30.07
C ASN A 123 14.71 8.12 -28.92
N ILE A 124 14.22 8.88 -27.93
CA ILE A 124 13.42 8.30 -26.84
C ILE A 124 12.04 7.85 -27.33
N LEU A 125 11.42 8.62 -28.24
CA LEU A 125 10.15 8.23 -28.87
C LEU A 125 10.28 6.95 -29.68
N GLU A 126 11.35 6.81 -30.46
CA GLU A 126 11.64 5.61 -31.25
C GLU A 126 11.81 4.38 -30.36
N LYS A 127 12.56 4.51 -29.24
CA LYS A 127 12.73 3.44 -28.26
C LYS A 127 11.42 2.99 -27.64
N ILE A 128 10.57 3.94 -27.25
CA ILE A 128 9.26 3.66 -26.66
C ILE A 128 8.32 3.05 -27.71
N THR A 129 8.29 3.62 -28.93
CA THR A 129 7.49 3.08 -30.04
C THR A 129 7.84 1.63 -30.32
N LYS A 130 9.15 1.35 -30.44
CA LYS A 130 9.63 -0.03 -30.65
C LYS A 130 9.20 -0.94 -29.51
N ALA A 131 9.39 -0.53 -28.26
CA ALA A 131 9.01 -1.35 -27.10
C ALA A 131 7.51 -1.67 -27.07
N ILE A 132 6.64 -0.73 -27.43
CA ILE A 132 5.18 -0.95 -27.49
C ILE A 132 4.80 -1.87 -28.65
N VAL A 133 5.40 -1.71 -29.83
CA VAL A 133 5.12 -2.56 -31.00
C VAL A 133 5.62 -3.99 -30.76
N ASP A 134 6.80 -4.15 -30.18
CA ASP A 134 7.42 -5.45 -29.93
C ASP A 134 6.61 -6.30 -28.92
N LEU A 135 5.72 -5.73 -28.11
CA LEU A 135 4.86 -6.50 -27.18
C LEU A 135 4.03 -7.57 -27.90
N ALA A 136 3.55 -7.30 -29.12
CA ALA A 136 2.79 -8.25 -29.92
C ALA A 136 3.64 -9.36 -30.55
N ASN A 137 4.97 -9.30 -30.41
CA ASN A 137 5.91 -10.25 -31.02
C ASN A 137 6.74 -11.01 -29.96
N LEU A 138 6.36 -10.93 -28.69
CA LEU A 138 7.09 -11.58 -27.61
C LEU A 138 6.87 -13.10 -27.65
N PRO A 139 7.94 -13.91 -27.51
CA PRO A 139 7.86 -15.37 -27.48
C PRO A 139 7.46 -15.86 -26.07
N ILE A 140 6.35 -15.37 -25.53
CA ILE A 140 5.84 -15.75 -24.20
C ILE A 140 4.57 -16.57 -24.42
N GLU A 141 4.61 -17.85 -24.09
CA GLU A 141 3.49 -18.78 -24.26
C GLU A 141 2.50 -18.71 -23.09
N ASP A 142 2.99 -18.41 -21.89
CA ASP A 142 2.15 -18.27 -20.69
C ASP A 142 1.42 -16.94 -20.70
N ASN A 143 0.11 -16.99 -20.76
CA ASN A 143 -0.77 -15.82 -20.85
C ASN A 143 -0.67 -14.90 -19.63
N ASP A 144 -0.41 -15.42 -18.43
CA ASP A 144 -0.34 -14.62 -17.22
C ASP A 144 0.96 -13.80 -17.18
N PHE A 145 2.10 -14.38 -17.55
CA PHE A 145 3.36 -13.64 -17.71
C PHE A 145 3.33 -12.67 -18.90
N LEU A 146 2.64 -13.05 -19.98
CA LEU A 146 2.43 -12.16 -21.10
C LEU A 146 1.61 -10.94 -20.68
N TYR A 147 0.53 -11.14 -19.93
CA TYR A 147 -0.29 -10.08 -19.38
C TYR A 147 0.53 -9.11 -18.51
N ASP A 148 1.31 -9.66 -17.58
CA ASP A 148 2.18 -8.88 -16.71
C ASP A 148 3.22 -8.08 -17.51
N THR A 149 3.75 -8.65 -18.61
CA THR A 149 4.70 -7.97 -19.49
C THR A 149 4.07 -6.78 -20.20
N PHE A 150 2.81 -6.91 -20.67
CA PHE A 150 2.07 -5.79 -21.24
C PHE A 150 1.88 -4.68 -20.21
N LEU A 151 1.45 -5.03 -19.00
CA LEU A 151 1.21 -4.05 -17.94
C LEU A 151 2.48 -3.31 -17.53
N ALA A 152 3.58 -4.03 -17.33
CA ALA A 152 4.87 -3.48 -16.91
C ALA A 152 5.46 -2.47 -17.92
N ALA A 153 5.09 -2.57 -19.20
CA ALA A 153 5.59 -1.69 -20.24
C ALA A 153 5.24 -0.20 -19.99
N GLY A 154 4.17 0.07 -19.23
CA GLY A 154 3.80 1.44 -18.85
C GLY A 154 4.85 2.11 -17.98
N GLU A 155 5.19 1.48 -16.88
CA GLU A 155 6.18 1.96 -15.93
C GLU A 155 7.59 1.96 -16.52
N ASP A 156 7.94 0.91 -17.27
CA ASP A 156 9.25 0.75 -17.88
C ASP A 156 9.56 1.86 -18.89
N ASN A 157 8.63 2.15 -19.79
CA ASN A 157 8.80 3.22 -20.76
C ASN A 157 8.76 4.61 -20.12
N ASN A 158 7.94 4.80 -19.08
CA ASN A 158 7.91 6.06 -18.37
C ASN A 158 9.21 6.33 -17.61
N ALA A 159 9.81 5.32 -16.99
CA ALA A 159 11.10 5.45 -16.31
C ALA A 159 12.22 5.85 -17.29
N LYS A 160 12.23 5.27 -18.50
CA LYS A 160 13.18 5.65 -19.57
C LYS A 160 13.00 7.11 -19.99
N LEU A 161 11.75 7.56 -20.17
CA LEU A 161 11.43 8.94 -20.52
C LEU A 161 11.89 9.91 -19.43
N ILE A 162 11.58 9.62 -18.17
CA ILE A 162 11.92 10.48 -17.03
C ILE A 162 13.42 10.58 -16.84
N ALA A 163 14.17 9.49 -16.96
CA ALA A 163 15.62 9.51 -16.89
C ALA A 163 16.24 10.40 -17.98
N GLU A 164 15.70 10.34 -19.21
CA GLU A 164 16.12 11.22 -20.31
C GLU A 164 15.80 12.69 -20.02
N TYR A 165 14.60 12.97 -19.48
CA TYR A 165 14.18 14.30 -19.12
C TYR A 165 15.06 14.89 -18.01
N PHE A 166 15.43 14.11 -17.01
CA PHE A 166 16.34 14.52 -15.94
C PHE A 166 17.73 14.87 -16.49
N ARG A 167 18.29 14.02 -17.37
CA ARG A 167 19.59 14.29 -18.03
C ARG A 167 19.58 15.57 -18.85
N LYS A 168 18.53 15.78 -19.64
CA LYS A 168 18.36 17.01 -20.43
C LYS A 168 18.40 18.25 -19.57
N ASN A 169 17.91 18.15 -18.33
CA ASN A 169 17.85 19.25 -17.37
C ASN A 169 19.05 19.33 -16.41
N GLY A 170 20.15 18.64 -16.75
CA GLY A 170 21.44 18.76 -16.05
C GLY A 170 21.59 17.87 -14.81
N LEU A 171 20.65 16.95 -14.54
CA LEU A 171 20.84 15.95 -13.50
C LEU A 171 21.67 14.77 -14.04
N SER A 172 22.64 14.31 -13.24
CA SER A 172 23.25 12.98 -13.48
C SER A 172 22.22 11.92 -13.16
N ALA A 173 21.53 11.40 -14.18
CA ALA A 173 20.42 10.49 -13.98
C ALA A 173 20.45 9.30 -14.93
N ARG A 174 20.05 8.13 -14.45
CA ARG A 174 20.05 6.88 -15.19
C ARG A 174 18.81 6.04 -14.95
N TYR A 175 18.20 5.55 -16.03
CA TYR A 175 17.23 4.48 -15.96
C TYR A 175 17.90 3.17 -15.54
N ILE A 176 17.32 2.43 -14.62
CA ILE A 176 17.77 1.10 -14.25
C ILE A 176 16.59 0.12 -14.28
N HIS A 177 16.73 -0.93 -15.09
CA HIS A 177 15.73 -1.98 -15.21
C HIS A 177 15.67 -2.80 -13.89
N PRO A 178 14.49 -3.25 -13.41
CA PRO A 178 14.35 -3.98 -12.15
C PRO A 178 15.30 -5.17 -12.00
N LYS A 179 15.55 -5.94 -13.06
CA LYS A 179 16.55 -7.02 -13.05
C LYS A 179 17.96 -6.53 -12.71
N LYS A 180 18.38 -5.38 -13.28
CA LYS A 180 19.69 -4.79 -13.00
C LYS A 180 19.75 -4.15 -11.63
N ALA A 181 18.62 -3.62 -11.14
CA ALA A 181 18.49 -3.14 -9.78
C ALA A 181 18.49 -4.28 -8.75
N GLY A 182 18.32 -5.52 -9.17
CA GLY A 182 18.25 -6.68 -8.28
C GLY A 182 16.88 -6.94 -7.71
N ILE A 183 15.80 -6.36 -8.27
CA ILE A 183 14.42 -6.62 -7.87
C ILE A 183 13.97 -7.97 -8.44
N ILE A 184 14.35 -9.03 -7.73
CA ILE A 184 14.00 -10.41 -8.08
C ILE A 184 12.78 -10.85 -7.27
N VAL A 185 11.80 -11.45 -7.95
CA VAL A 185 10.50 -11.78 -7.38
C VAL A 185 10.10 -13.23 -7.59
N THR A 186 9.08 -13.68 -6.87
CA THR A 186 8.44 -14.99 -7.07
C THR A 186 7.73 -15.06 -8.42
N SER A 187 7.48 -16.30 -8.91
CA SER A 187 6.76 -16.57 -10.17
C SER A 187 5.25 -16.64 -9.92
N GLU A 188 4.66 -15.54 -9.44
CA GLU A 188 3.22 -15.42 -9.17
C GLU A 188 2.70 -14.16 -9.90
N PRO A 189 2.34 -14.26 -11.20
CA PRO A 189 1.86 -13.11 -11.98
C PRO A 189 0.70 -12.37 -11.28
N GLY A 190 0.77 -11.03 -11.28
CA GLY A 190 -0.21 -10.18 -10.60
C GLY A 190 -0.15 -10.16 -9.07
N ASN A 191 0.70 -11.00 -8.46
CA ASN A 191 0.84 -11.13 -7.01
C ASN A 191 2.28 -11.46 -6.58
N ALA A 192 3.25 -10.93 -7.32
CA ALA A 192 4.67 -11.16 -7.08
C ALA A 192 5.10 -10.73 -5.67
N ARG A 193 6.04 -11.45 -5.09
CA ARG A 193 6.68 -11.14 -3.81
C ARG A 193 8.18 -11.03 -3.97
N ILE A 194 8.78 -10.04 -3.32
CA ILE A 194 10.23 -9.84 -3.37
C ILE A 194 10.97 -11.03 -2.73
N ILE A 195 12.02 -11.51 -3.37
CA ILE A 195 12.90 -12.55 -2.82
C ILE A 195 13.91 -11.88 -1.87
N PRO A 196 14.18 -12.44 -0.68
CA PRO A 196 15.03 -11.80 0.33
C PRO A 196 16.43 -11.40 -0.16
N SER A 197 17.06 -12.19 -1.02
CA SER A 197 18.38 -11.87 -1.59
C SER A 197 18.40 -10.62 -2.49
N SER A 198 17.24 -10.10 -2.86
CA SER A 198 17.12 -8.83 -3.61
C SER A 198 17.60 -7.63 -2.80
N TYR A 199 17.42 -7.67 -1.48
CA TYR A 199 17.83 -6.57 -0.61
C TYR A 199 19.35 -6.36 -0.61
N ASP A 200 20.14 -7.43 -0.65
CA ASP A 200 21.60 -7.35 -0.73
C ASP A 200 22.05 -6.68 -2.05
N LYS A 201 21.38 -7.01 -3.16
CA LYS A 201 21.67 -6.42 -4.47
C LYS A 201 21.25 -4.96 -4.57
N LEU A 202 20.13 -4.59 -3.93
CA LEU A 202 19.69 -3.21 -3.87
C LEU A 202 20.63 -2.36 -3.02
N GLU A 203 21.21 -2.93 -1.96
CA GLU A 203 22.19 -2.25 -1.12
C GLU A 203 23.45 -1.83 -1.90
N GLU A 204 23.88 -2.62 -2.89
CA GLU A 204 25.01 -2.29 -3.77
C GLU A 204 24.81 -1.00 -4.58
N LEU A 205 23.55 -0.57 -4.77
CA LEU A 205 23.21 0.67 -5.48
C LEU A 205 23.34 1.92 -4.61
N ARG A 206 23.49 1.76 -3.30
CA ARG A 206 23.50 2.88 -2.33
C ARG A 206 24.58 3.92 -2.64
N ASP A 207 25.73 3.45 -3.10
CA ASP A 207 26.92 4.29 -3.36
C ASP A 207 26.89 4.99 -4.74
N SER A 208 25.74 4.92 -5.46
CA SER A 208 25.60 5.59 -6.76
C SER A 208 25.52 7.10 -6.60
N ASP A 209 26.36 7.84 -7.31
CA ASP A 209 26.34 9.30 -7.42
C ASP A 209 25.25 9.82 -8.38
N GLU A 210 24.55 8.91 -9.07
CA GLU A 210 23.52 9.26 -10.03
C GLU A 210 22.12 9.16 -9.41
N VAL A 211 21.19 9.94 -9.93
CA VAL A 211 19.77 9.74 -9.68
C VAL A 211 19.31 8.50 -10.46
N LEU A 212 18.95 7.44 -9.75
CA LEU A 212 18.49 6.18 -10.34
C LEU A 212 16.98 6.18 -10.53
N VAL A 213 16.52 6.16 -11.77
CA VAL A 213 15.09 6.10 -12.10
C VAL A 213 14.70 4.64 -12.34
N ILE A 214 13.86 4.11 -11.46
CA ILE A 214 13.44 2.71 -11.40
C ILE A 214 11.96 2.63 -11.77
N PRO A 215 11.55 1.80 -12.75
CA PRO A 215 10.14 1.54 -12.98
C PRO A 215 9.54 0.82 -11.77
N GLY A 216 8.38 1.29 -11.32
CA GLY A 216 7.61 0.64 -10.27
C GLY A 216 6.81 -0.55 -10.79
N PHE A 217 5.99 -1.14 -9.91
CA PHE A 217 4.95 -2.12 -10.21
C PHE A 217 5.41 -3.54 -10.53
N PHE A 218 6.63 -3.79 -11.00
CA PHE A 218 7.08 -5.12 -11.38
C PHE A 218 8.51 -5.45 -10.94
N GLY A 219 8.79 -6.72 -10.85
CA GLY A 219 10.12 -7.30 -10.73
C GLY A 219 10.38 -8.33 -11.83
N VAL A 220 11.47 -9.07 -11.69
CA VAL A 220 11.84 -10.12 -12.63
C VAL A 220 12.05 -11.43 -11.86
N THR A 221 11.50 -12.53 -12.36
CA THR A 221 11.71 -13.86 -11.76
C THR A 221 13.14 -14.36 -12.00
N ILE A 222 13.51 -15.44 -11.32
CA ILE A 222 14.81 -16.09 -11.54
C ILE A 222 14.97 -16.53 -13.01
N ASP A 223 13.87 -16.93 -13.66
CA ASP A 223 13.82 -17.36 -15.06
C ASP A 223 13.71 -16.19 -16.05
N ASN A 224 13.93 -14.97 -15.58
CA ASN A 224 13.89 -13.71 -16.35
C ASN A 224 12.53 -13.34 -16.94
N GLN A 225 11.42 -13.82 -16.37
CA GLN A 225 10.08 -13.40 -16.72
C GLN A 225 9.68 -12.16 -15.92
N ILE A 226 8.95 -11.26 -16.55
CA ILE A 226 8.36 -10.09 -15.85
C ILE A 226 7.19 -10.58 -15.03
N CYS A 227 7.12 -10.11 -13.78
CA CYS A 227 6.06 -10.47 -12.86
C CYS A 227 5.65 -9.23 -12.06
N THR A 228 4.35 -8.88 -12.10
CA THR A 228 3.85 -7.67 -11.46
C THR A 228 3.45 -7.90 -10.01
N PHE A 229 3.60 -6.86 -9.20
CA PHE A 229 3.04 -6.84 -7.84
C PHE A 229 1.51 -6.65 -7.90
N SER A 230 0.85 -6.91 -6.79
CA SER A 230 -0.57 -6.61 -6.60
C SER A 230 -0.87 -5.10 -6.71
N ARG A 231 -2.11 -4.71 -6.38
CA ARG A 231 -2.52 -3.29 -6.33
C ARG A 231 -1.53 -2.44 -5.52
N GLY A 232 -1.26 -1.22 -5.99
CA GLY A 232 -0.27 -0.36 -5.35
C GLY A 232 1.18 -0.77 -5.65
N GLY A 233 1.41 -1.55 -6.70
CA GLY A 233 2.72 -2.14 -7.01
C GLY A 233 3.87 -1.16 -7.12
N SER A 234 3.64 0.09 -7.57
CA SER A 234 4.70 1.11 -7.57
C SER A 234 5.02 1.60 -6.14
N ASP A 235 4.02 1.61 -5.23
CA ASP A 235 4.24 1.90 -3.80
C ASP A 235 5.04 0.78 -3.15
N ILE A 236 4.73 -0.48 -3.49
CA ILE A 236 5.47 -1.67 -3.07
C ILE A 236 6.93 -1.57 -3.55
N THR A 237 7.15 -1.22 -4.82
CA THR A 237 8.50 -1.05 -5.37
C THR A 237 9.27 0.04 -4.63
N GLY A 238 8.65 1.20 -4.37
CA GLY A 238 9.27 2.29 -3.59
C GLY A 238 9.69 1.83 -2.20
N SER A 239 8.82 1.10 -1.53
CA SER A 239 9.08 0.51 -0.21
C SER A 239 10.20 -0.54 -0.22
N ILE A 240 10.25 -1.39 -1.25
CA ILE A 240 11.32 -2.39 -1.46
C ILE A 240 12.66 -1.69 -1.69
N VAL A 241 12.70 -0.71 -2.59
CA VAL A 241 13.92 0.05 -2.88
C VAL A 241 14.40 0.76 -1.61
N ALA A 242 13.50 1.44 -0.88
CA ALA A 242 13.84 2.13 0.36
C ALA A 242 14.45 1.18 1.41
N ALA A 243 13.86 0.01 1.60
CA ALA A 243 14.39 -1.00 2.52
C ALA A 243 15.73 -1.57 2.03
N GLY A 244 15.88 -1.81 0.71
CA GLY A 244 17.08 -2.39 0.12
C GLY A 244 18.28 -1.47 0.19
N VAL A 245 18.13 -0.20 -0.17
CA VAL A 245 19.21 0.78 -0.09
C VAL A 245 19.40 1.33 1.33
N LYS A 246 18.63 0.85 2.32
CA LYS A 246 18.64 1.33 3.70
C LYS A 246 18.47 2.85 3.75
N ALA A 247 17.43 3.35 3.10
CA ALA A 247 17.13 4.78 3.04
C ALA A 247 16.82 5.36 4.43
N ASP A 248 17.12 6.63 4.61
CA ASP A 248 16.77 7.36 5.83
C ASP A 248 15.30 7.82 5.83
N LEU A 249 14.73 7.95 4.62
CA LEU A 249 13.33 8.33 4.41
C LEU A 249 12.80 7.78 3.08
N TYR A 250 11.56 7.30 3.09
CA TYR A 250 10.78 7.03 1.90
C TYR A 250 9.71 8.10 1.71
N GLU A 251 9.80 8.91 0.64
CA GLU A 251 8.81 9.92 0.27
C GLU A 251 7.88 9.36 -0.81
N ASN A 252 6.59 9.22 -0.51
CA ASN A 252 5.57 8.82 -1.47
C ASN A 252 4.76 10.04 -1.93
N PHE A 253 5.04 10.52 -3.13
CA PHE A 253 4.34 11.65 -3.74
C PHE A 253 3.09 11.20 -4.51
N THR A 254 1.97 11.80 -4.15
CA THR A 254 0.64 11.59 -4.72
C THR A 254 -0.04 12.93 -5.02
N ASP A 255 -1.36 12.96 -5.19
CA ASP A 255 -2.16 14.16 -5.49
C ASP A 255 -2.94 14.72 -4.27
N VAL A 256 -2.68 14.20 -3.08
CA VAL A 256 -3.26 14.68 -1.81
C VAL A 256 -2.19 15.16 -0.85
N ASP A 257 -2.52 16.14 0.01
CA ASP A 257 -1.57 16.75 0.96
C ASP A 257 -1.15 15.83 2.12
N GLY A 258 -1.71 14.64 2.19
CA GLY A 258 -1.46 13.66 3.25
C GLY A 258 -2.72 12.86 3.55
N ILE A 259 -2.78 12.27 4.73
CA ILE A 259 -3.90 11.47 5.20
C ILE A 259 -4.76 12.33 6.13
N PHE A 260 -6.07 12.18 6.00
CA PHE A 260 -7.03 12.92 6.81
C PHE A 260 -7.70 11.97 7.83
N ALA A 261 -8.16 12.50 8.94
CA ALA A 261 -8.80 11.73 10.00
C ALA A 261 -10.16 11.10 9.61
N ALA A 262 -10.73 11.51 8.47
CA ALA A 262 -11.89 10.89 7.82
C ALA A 262 -11.87 11.21 6.33
N HIS A 263 -12.63 10.45 5.54
CA HIS A 263 -12.69 10.65 4.08
C HIS A 263 -13.27 12.04 3.72
N PRO A 264 -12.54 12.88 2.93
CA PRO A 264 -13.00 14.25 2.59
C PRO A 264 -14.34 14.33 1.84
N GLY A 265 -14.71 13.25 1.13
CA GLY A 265 -16.03 13.15 0.48
C GLY A 265 -17.19 12.90 1.44
N VAL A 266 -16.92 12.52 2.69
CA VAL A 266 -17.91 12.26 3.73
C VAL A 266 -17.94 13.38 4.77
N VAL A 267 -16.77 13.83 5.22
CA VAL A 267 -16.62 14.93 6.19
C VAL A 267 -16.03 16.14 5.48
N HIS A 268 -16.64 17.30 5.67
CA HIS A 268 -16.12 18.53 5.07
C HIS A 268 -14.85 19.01 5.81
N LYS A 269 -13.74 19.18 5.09
CA LYS A 269 -12.44 19.63 5.63
C LYS A 269 -12.02 18.86 6.89
N PRO A 270 -11.84 17.54 6.82
CA PRO A 270 -11.39 16.77 7.97
C PRO A 270 -9.98 17.17 8.39
N HIS A 271 -9.64 16.95 9.66
CA HIS A 271 -8.29 17.19 10.16
C HIS A 271 -7.25 16.39 9.37
N SER A 272 -6.15 17.03 8.99
CA SER A 272 -4.97 16.36 8.46
C SER A 272 -4.22 15.67 9.59
N ILE A 273 -3.81 14.43 9.37
CA ILE A 273 -3.02 13.65 10.31
C ILE A 273 -1.54 13.93 10.03
N SER A 274 -0.83 14.47 11.02
CA SER A 274 0.61 14.77 10.89
C SER A 274 1.49 13.53 11.01
N GLU A 275 1.10 12.56 11.88
CA GLU A 275 1.88 11.36 12.15
C GLU A 275 0.95 10.17 12.42
N LEU A 276 1.28 9.01 11.84
CA LEU A 276 0.66 7.70 12.06
C LEU A 276 1.73 6.67 12.35
N THR A 277 1.42 5.64 13.12
CA THR A 277 2.24 4.44 13.12
C THR A 277 1.94 3.56 11.89
N TYR A 278 2.88 2.67 11.55
CA TYR A 278 2.65 1.66 10.52
C TYR A 278 1.42 0.79 10.79
N ARG A 279 1.15 0.52 12.07
CA ARG A 279 -0.01 -0.27 12.47
C ARG A 279 -1.31 0.49 12.25
N GLU A 280 -1.37 1.75 12.68
CA GLU A 280 -2.53 2.63 12.44
C GLU A 280 -2.79 2.82 10.95
N MET A 281 -1.73 3.08 10.15
CA MET A 281 -1.87 3.22 8.71
C MET A 281 -2.43 1.95 8.05
N ARG A 282 -1.97 0.77 8.48
CA ARG A 282 -2.46 -0.51 7.96
C ARG A 282 -3.94 -0.72 8.26
N GLU A 283 -4.38 -0.43 9.50
CA GLU A 283 -5.79 -0.51 9.88
C GLU A 283 -6.66 0.44 9.03
N LEU A 284 -6.21 1.69 8.85
CA LEU A 284 -6.91 2.67 8.02
C LEU A 284 -6.97 2.24 6.54
N ALA A 285 -5.86 1.74 6.00
CA ALA A 285 -5.80 1.27 4.61
C ALA A 285 -6.74 0.07 4.38
N TYR A 286 -6.78 -0.87 5.32
CA TYR A 286 -7.71 -2.00 5.30
C TYR A 286 -9.19 -1.55 5.31
N ALA A 287 -9.50 -0.52 6.07
CA ALA A 287 -10.86 0.01 6.23
C ALA A 287 -11.27 1.03 5.14
N GLY A 288 -10.54 1.10 4.00
CA GLY A 288 -10.95 1.87 2.83
C GLY A 288 -10.16 3.16 2.57
N PHE A 289 -9.14 3.51 3.36
CA PHE A 289 -8.24 4.60 3.00
C PHE A 289 -7.35 4.20 1.82
N SER A 290 -7.63 4.73 0.64
CA SER A 290 -7.02 4.34 -0.61
C SER A 290 -5.73 5.10 -0.98
N VAL A 291 -5.16 5.90 -0.07
CA VAL A 291 -3.97 6.72 -0.34
C VAL A 291 -2.70 5.85 -0.48
N LEU A 292 -2.60 4.79 0.31
CA LEU A 292 -1.50 3.83 0.28
C LEU A 292 -2.03 2.42 0.55
N HIS A 293 -1.65 1.46 -0.28
CA HIS A 293 -2.04 0.07 -0.11
C HIS A 293 -1.30 -0.57 1.07
N ASP A 294 -1.97 -1.40 1.85
CA ASP A 294 -1.41 -2.01 3.07
C ASP A 294 -0.18 -2.89 2.81
N GLU A 295 -0.14 -3.61 1.70
CA GLU A 295 1.03 -4.42 1.29
C GLU A 295 2.26 -3.56 1.01
N ALA A 296 2.09 -2.32 0.55
CA ALA A 296 3.18 -1.40 0.28
C ALA A 296 3.93 -0.96 1.56
N LEU A 297 3.31 -1.10 2.72
CA LEU A 297 3.92 -0.76 4.01
C LEU A 297 4.94 -1.81 4.48
N ILE A 298 4.79 -3.07 4.06
CA ILE A 298 5.52 -4.21 4.65
C ILE A 298 7.04 -4.10 4.49
N PRO A 299 7.61 -3.83 3.29
CA PRO A 299 9.07 -3.75 3.15
C PRO A 299 9.67 -2.60 3.97
N ALA A 300 9.08 -1.40 3.94
CA ALA A 300 9.55 -0.24 4.70
C ALA A 300 9.44 -0.49 6.22
N TYR A 301 8.34 -1.08 6.69
CA TYR A 301 8.18 -1.48 8.09
C TYR A 301 9.28 -2.45 8.55
N ARG A 302 9.54 -3.50 7.76
CA ARG A 302 10.60 -4.48 8.06
C ARG A 302 11.99 -3.86 8.03
N GLY A 303 12.23 -2.96 7.08
CA GLY A 303 13.46 -2.18 6.97
C GLY A 303 13.59 -1.07 8.04
N LYS A 304 12.55 -0.83 8.83
CA LYS A 304 12.47 0.27 9.80
C LYS A 304 12.66 1.66 9.18
N ILE A 305 12.25 1.82 7.92
CA ILE A 305 12.36 3.07 7.18
C ILE A 305 11.14 3.95 7.48
N PRO A 306 11.28 5.18 7.96
CA PRO A 306 10.15 6.10 8.04
C PRO A 306 9.64 6.46 6.64
N LEU A 307 8.32 6.68 6.53
CA LEU A 307 7.67 7.03 5.28
C LEU A 307 6.91 8.35 5.43
N VAL A 308 6.84 9.15 4.39
CA VAL A 308 6.01 10.35 4.36
C VAL A 308 5.17 10.39 3.08
N ILE A 309 3.87 10.66 3.23
CA ILE A 309 2.95 10.91 2.12
C ILE A 309 2.97 12.39 1.83
N LYS A 310 3.26 12.78 0.59
CA LYS A 310 3.38 14.18 0.16
C LYS A 310 2.59 14.44 -1.12
N ASN A 311 2.27 15.70 -1.36
CA ASN A 311 1.57 16.14 -2.57
C ASN A 311 2.54 16.70 -3.61
N THR A 312 2.55 16.11 -4.80
CA THR A 312 3.33 16.63 -5.95
C THR A 312 2.92 18.06 -6.33
N ASN A 313 1.65 18.43 -6.11
CA ASN A 313 1.13 19.75 -6.42
C ASN A 313 1.34 20.80 -5.30
N ASN A 314 1.74 20.31 -4.11
CA ASN A 314 2.00 21.14 -2.92
C ASN A 314 3.18 20.55 -2.13
N PRO A 315 4.38 20.51 -2.72
CA PRO A 315 5.54 19.79 -2.16
C PRO A 315 6.06 20.39 -0.85
N GLU A 316 5.76 21.66 -0.57
CA GLU A 316 6.13 22.34 0.68
C GLU A 316 5.27 21.90 1.87
N HIS A 317 4.09 21.32 1.62
CA HIS A 317 3.27 20.78 2.69
C HIS A 317 4.00 19.60 3.37
N PRO A 318 4.05 19.56 4.72
CA PRO A 318 4.83 18.53 5.43
C PRO A 318 4.32 17.10 5.17
N GLY A 319 3.05 16.95 4.78
CA GLY A 319 2.44 15.65 4.54
C GLY A 319 2.07 14.91 5.83
N THR A 320 1.89 13.59 5.70
CA THR A 320 1.67 12.69 6.84
C THR A 320 2.87 11.76 6.98
N LYS A 321 3.51 11.75 8.14
CA LYS A 321 4.60 10.83 8.46
C LYS A 321 4.05 9.50 8.95
N ILE A 322 4.64 8.40 8.49
CA ILE A 322 4.36 7.05 8.96
C ILE A 322 5.63 6.52 9.64
N VAL A 323 5.52 6.23 10.94
CA VAL A 323 6.65 5.91 11.83
C VAL A 323 6.45 4.56 12.52
N LEU A 324 7.52 4.03 13.12
CA LEU A 324 7.45 2.77 13.88
C LEU A 324 6.70 2.93 15.21
N ALA A 325 6.85 4.09 15.85
CA ALA A 325 6.20 4.45 17.09
C ALA A 325 6.03 5.97 17.14
N HIS A 326 4.98 6.43 17.80
CA HIS A 326 4.76 7.86 18.03
C HIS A 326 5.89 8.50 18.83
N THR A 327 6.25 9.73 18.46
CA THR A 327 7.33 10.49 19.12
C THR A 327 6.84 11.45 20.18
N GLY A 328 5.53 11.64 20.32
CA GLY A 328 4.91 12.61 21.25
C GLY A 328 3.62 12.12 21.89
N ALA A 329 2.91 13.05 22.55
CA ALA A 329 1.59 12.77 23.11
C ALA A 329 0.58 12.47 22.01
N THR A 330 -0.11 11.34 22.11
CA THR A 330 -1.07 10.87 21.11
C THR A 330 -2.50 11.02 21.59
N ILE A 331 -3.39 11.35 20.66
CA ILE A 331 -4.84 11.29 20.85
C ILE A 331 -5.30 9.83 20.80
N PRO A 332 -6.42 9.48 21.48
CA PRO A 332 -6.88 8.08 21.49
C PRO A 332 -7.30 7.57 20.11
N VAL A 333 -7.91 8.41 19.28
CA VAL A 333 -8.40 8.07 17.94
C VAL A 333 -7.71 8.97 16.92
N VAL A 334 -6.98 8.40 15.98
CA VAL A 334 -6.26 9.14 14.93
C VAL A 334 -7.07 9.22 13.63
N GLY A 335 -7.95 8.25 13.37
CA GLY A 335 -8.75 8.24 12.16
C GLY A 335 -10.00 7.38 12.25
N ILE A 336 -10.95 7.68 11.35
CA ILE A 336 -12.22 6.99 11.19
C ILE A 336 -12.36 6.62 9.72
N ALA A 337 -12.48 5.34 9.44
CA ALA A 337 -12.68 4.80 8.10
C ALA A 337 -14.04 4.12 7.98
N GLY A 338 -14.57 4.10 6.78
CA GLY A 338 -15.77 3.33 6.42
C GLY A 338 -15.59 2.75 5.03
N ASP A 339 -16.02 1.50 4.88
CA ASP A 339 -15.97 0.79 3.60
C ASP A 339 -17.23 -0.06 3.43
N ASP A 340 -17.73 -0.14 2.23
CA ASP A 340 -18.96 -0.85 1.86
C ASP A 340 -18.68 -2.20 1.17
N ASP A 341 -19.71 -2.82 0.59
CA ASP A 341 -19.64 -4.11 -0.09
C ASP A 341 -19.34 -5.29 0.86
N PHE A 342 -19.92 -5.28 2.06
CA PHE A 342 -19.82 -6.43 2.97
C PHE A 342 -21.10 -7.23 3.06
N VAL A 343 -20.92 -8.50 3.36
CA VAL A 343 -21.98 -9.51 3.56
C VAL A 343 -21.64 -10.29 4.82
N SER A 344 -22.63 -10.63 5.63
CA SER A 344 -22.50 -11.56 6.73
C SER A 344 -23.17 -12.88 6.39
N ILE A 345 -22.47 -13.99 6.60
CA ILE A 345 -23.05 -15.33 6.63
C ILE A 345 -23.19 -15.70 8.10
N ASN A 346 -24.42 -15.67 8.60
CA ASN A 346 -24.75 -15.99 9.96
C ASN A 346 -25.15 -17.48 10.01
N LEU A 347 -24.46 -18.24 10.81
CA LEU A 347 -24.79 -19.67 11.01
C LEU A 347 -25.08 -19.94 12.49
N SER A 348 -26.06 -20.78 12.73
CA SER A 348 -26.47 -21.23 14.05
C SER A 348 -26.36 -22.73 14.16
N LYS A 349 -25.77 -23.25 15.25
CA LYS A 349 -25.67 -24.67 15.56
C LYS A 349 -25.70 -24.87 17.06
N TYR A 350 -26.67 -25.59 17.55
CA TYR A 350 -26.78 -25.90 18.96
C TYR A 350 -25.56 -26.69 19.48
N LEU A 351 -24.99 -26.25 20.59
CA LEU A 351 -23.75 -26.76 21.18
C LEU A 351 -22.50 -26.64 20.27
N MET A 352 -22.48 -25.66 19.39
CA MET A 352 -21.38 -25.38 18.48
C MET A 352 -20.04 -25.27 19.24
N ASN A 353 -20.02 -24.59 20.38
CA ASN A 353 -18.84 -24.37 21.20
C ASN A 353 -18.23 -25.63 21.81
N ARG A 354 -18.98 -26.73 21.83
CA ARG A 354 -18.51 -28.06 22.33
C ARG A 354 -17.98 -28.94 21.22
N GLU A 355 -18.22 -28.60 19.96
CA GLU A 355 -17.71 -29.36 18.82
C GLU A 355 -16.25 -28.97 18.52
N ILE A 356 -15.33 -29.89 18.85
CA ILE A 356 -13.89 -29.67 18.60
C ILE A 356 -13.63 -29.50 17.10
N GLY A 357 -13.01 -28.36 16.75
CA GLY A 357 -12.61 -28.07 15.38
C GLY A 357 -13.74 -27.55 14.47
N PHE A 358 -14.89 -27.17 15.01
CA PHE A 358 -16.01 -26.64 14.21
C PHE A 358 -15.57 -25.45 13.35
N GLY A 359 -14.95 -24.42 13.94
CA GLY A 359 -14.45 -23.27 13.19
C GLY A 359 -13.48 -23.65 12.07
N ARG A 360 -12.57 -24.62 12.29
CA ARG A 360 -11.68 -25.12 11.23
C ARG A 360 -12.48 -25.73 10.06
N LYS A 361 -13.54 -26.51 10.36
CA LYS A 361 -14.38 -27.10 9.31
C LYS A 361 -15.12 -26.03 8.51
N VAL A 362 -15.61 -24.98 9.16
CA VAL A 362 -16.23 -23.82 8.49
C VAL A 362 -15.21 -23.12 7.58
N LEU A 363 -14.01 -22.83 8.08
CA LEU A 363 -12.94 -22.22 7.29
C LEU A 363 -12.50 -23.11 6.11
N GLN A 364 -12.52 -24.42 6.29
CA GLN A 364 -12.24 -25.37 5.19
C GLN A 364 -13.28 -25.26 4.06
N VAL A 365 -14.56 -25.08 4.37
CA VAL A 365 -15.60 -24.83 3.35
C VAL A 365 -15.30 -23.55 2.57
N LEU A 366 -14.88 -22.47 3.23
CA LEU A 366 -14.49 -21.23 2.56
C LEU A 366 -13.27 -21.44 1.66
N GLU A 367 -12.26 -22.16 2.15
CA GLU A 367 -11.03 -22.48 1.41
C GLU A 367 -11.36 -23.31 0.14
N GLU A 368 -12.16 -24.37 0.25
CA GLU A 368 -12.59 -25.21 -0.88
C GLU A 368 -13.34 -24.42 -1.96
N LEU A 369 -14.06 -23.35 -1.56
CA LEU A 369 -14.79 -22.45 -2.47
C LEU A 369 -13.96 -21.26 -2.93
N ASN A 370 -12.69 -21.16 -2.51
CA ASN A 370 -11.82 -20.00 -2.77
C ASN A 370 -12.52 -18.67 -2.40
N ILE A 371 -12.99 -18.59 -1.14
CA ILE A 371 -13.64 -17.41 -0.55
C ILE A 371 -12.74 -16.85 0.55
N ARG A 372 -12.39 -15.58 0.43
CA ARG A 372 -11.67 -14.83 1.48
C ARG A 372 -12.68 -14.31 2.48
N TRP A 373 -12.29 -14.35 3.74
CA TRP A 373 -13.08 -13.80 4.84
C TRP A 373 -12.32 -12.64 5.50
N GLU A 374 -13.06 -11.75 6.14
CA GLU A 374 -12.52 -10.56 6.82
C GLU A 374 -12.57 -10.72 8.34
N HIS A 375 -13.73 -11.06 8.90
CA HIS A 375 -13.94 -11.26 10.33
C HIS A 375 -14.86 -12.43 10.62
N ILE A 376 -14.64 -13.08 11.77
CA ILE A 376 -15.43 -14.22 12.21
C ILE A 376 -15.72 -14.10 13.71
N PRO A 377 -16.65 -13.22 14.12
CA PRO A 377 -17.16 -13.23 15.49
C PRO A 377 -17.93 -14.52 15.78
N THR A 378 -17.74 -15.06 16.96
CA THR A 378 -18.37 -16.31 17.40
C THR A 378 -19.04 -16.12 18.74
N GLY A 379 -20.29 -16.59 18.84
CA GLY A 379 -21.03 -16.76 20.09
C GLY A 379 -20.87 -18.18 20.66
N ILE A 380 -21.86 -18.61 21.43
CA ILE A 380 -21.90 -19.96 22.01
C ILE A 380 -22.42 -20.96 20.99
N ASP A 381 -23.52 -20.63 20.32
CA ASP A 381 -24.24 -21.49 19.37
C ASP A 381 -24.35 -20.82 17.97
N ASP A 382 -23.67 -19.70 17.77
CA ASP A 382 -23.70 -18.95 16.52
C ASP A 382 -22.30 -18.49 16.08
N MET A 383 -22.12 -18.25 14.78
CA MET A 383 -20.93 -17.72 14.17
C MET A 383 -21.33 -16.86 12.98
N SER A 384 -20.77 -15.65 12.90
CA SER A 384 -20.94 -14.80 11.72
C SER A 384 -19.65 -14.76 10.93
N ILE A 385 -19.73 -14.85 9.61
CA ILE A 385 -18.59 -14.74 8.70
C ILE A 385 -18.79 -13.48 7.88
N ILE A 386 -17.96 -12.48 8.12
CA ILE A 386 -17.98 -11.24 7.36
C ILE A 386 -17.01 -11.37 6.19
N LEU A 387 -17.50 -11.07 4.99
CA LEU A 387 -16.70 -11.14 3.76
C LEU A 387 -17.12 -10.04 2.77
N ARG A 388 -16.31 -9.82 1.74
CA ARG A 388 -16.66 -8.89 0.66
C ARG A 388 -17.80 -9.46 -0.19
N GLY A 389 -18.79 -8.63 -0.50
CA GLY A 389 -19.93 -9.05 -1.32
C GLY A 389 -19.54 -9.63 -2.68
N ARG A 390 -18.47 -9.07 -3.29
CA ARG A 390 -17.90 -9.59 -4.55
C ARG A 390 -17.32 -11.02 -4.47
N GLU A 391 -16.96 -11.50 -3.28
CA GLU A 391 -16.47 -12.86 -3.08
C GLU A 391 -17.63 -13.89 -3.12
N LEU A 392 -18.86 -13.47 -2.79
CA LEU A 392 -20.03 -14.33 -2.68
C LEU A 392 -20.94 -14.22 -3.91
N THR A 393 -20.54 -14.90 -5.00
CA THR A 393 -21.40 -15.03 -6.17
C THR A 393 -22.63 -15.92 -5.86
N PRO A 394 -23.74 -15.81 -6.61
CA PRO A 394 -24.94 -16.65 -6.39
C PRO A 394 -24.67 -18.17 -6.37
N ILE A 395 -23.69 -18.61 -7.18
CA ILE A 395 -23.27 -20.02 -7.22
C ILE A 395 -22.54 -20.40 -5.93
N LYS A 396 -21.59 -19.60 -5.51
CA LYS A 396 -20.84 -19.83 -4.26
C LYS A 396 -21.75 -19.74 -3.03
N GLU A 397 -22.73 -18.84 -3.05
CA GLU A 397 -23.75 -18.72 -2.00
C GLU A 397 -24.54 -20.00 -1.81
N GLN A 398 -25.07 -20.57 -2.89
CA GLN A 398 -25.81 -21.85 -2.84
C GLN A 398 -24.93 -22.99 -2.35
N GLU A 399 -23.70 -23.03 -2.82
CA GLU A 399 -22.77 -24.08 -2.46
C GLU A 399 -22.33 -23.99 -0.98
N ILE A 400 -22.06 -22.78 -0.46
CA ILE A 400 -21.68 -22.61 0.95
C ILE A 400 -22.83 -23.00 1.88
N ILE A 401 -24.07 -22.59 1.59
CA ILE A 401 -25.26 -23.00 2.34
C ILE A 401 -25.39 -24.52 2.33
N SER A 402 -25.26 -25.15 1.15
CA SER A 402 -25.37 -26.62 1.00
C SER A 402 -24.29 -27.34 1.81
N GLN A 403 -23.04 -26.88 1.75
CA GLN A 403 -21.93 -27.52 2.47
C GLN A 403 -22.04 -27.34 3.99
N LEU A 404 -22.39 -26.15 4.46
CA LEU A 404 -22.57 -25.84 5.89
C LEU A 404 -23.71 -26.73 6.46
N THR A 405 -24.85 -26.80 5.77
CA THR A 405 -26.00 -27.56 6.24
C THR A 405 -25.76 -29.06 6.18
N ARG A 406 -25.19 -29.60 5.07
CA ARG A 406 -25.06 -31.04 4.87
C ARG A 406 -23.82 -31.64 5.50
N LYS A 407 -22.67 -30.98 5.43
CA LYS A 407 -21.38 -31.48 5.96
C LYS A 407 -21.19 -31.18 7.43
N LEU A 408 -21.66 -30.01 7.89
CA LEU A 408 -21.42 -29.53 9.26
C LEU A 408 -22.68 -29.60 10.13
N GLU A 409 -23.83 -30.02 9.55
CA GLU A 409 -25.10 -30.12 10.25
C GLU A 409 -25.47 -28.83 11.00
N VAL A 410 -25.28 -27.69 10.32
CA VAL A 410 -25.67 -26.38 10.83
C VAL A 410 -27.20 -26.29 10.81
N ASP A 411 -27.79 -25.82 11.91
CA ASP A 411 -29.25 -25.75 12.06
C ASP A 411 -29.85 -24.67 11.15
N GLU A 412 -29.19 -23.51 11.02
CA GLU A 412 -29.65 -22.40 10.21
C GLU A 412 -28.48 -21.66 9.60
N VAL A 413 -28.65 -21.17 8.36
CA VAL A 413 -27.71 -20.29 7.66
C VAL A 413 -28.50 -19.15 7.06
N GLU A 414 -28.20 -17.90 7.50
CA GLU A 414 -28.79 -16.68 7.00
C GLU A 414 -27.70 -15.81 6.34
N ILE A 415 -28.03 -15.15 5.21
CA ILE A 415 -27.12 -14.25 4.52
C ILE A 415 -27.67 -12.84 4.57
N GLU A 416 -26.92 -11.97 5.22
CA GLU A 416 -27.25 -10.56 5.36
C GLU A 416 -26.35 -9.71 4.46
N ARG A 417 -26.95 -8.89 3.61
CA ARG A 417 -26.27 -8.07 2.61
C ARG A 417 -26.38 -6.58 2.92
N ASN A 418 -25.70 -5.75 2.11
CA ASN A 418 -25.69 -4.30 2.24
C ASN A 418 -25.16 -3.83 3.60
N LEU A 419 -24.02 -4.39 3.98
CA LEU A 419 -23.32 -4.06 5.20
C LEU A 419 -22.10 -3.20 4.89
N SER A 420 -21.78 -2.29 5.79
CA SER A 420 -20.55 -1.50 5.81
C SER A 420 -19.79 -1.72 7.10
N ILE A 421 -18.47 -1.72 7.01
CA ILE A 421 -17.58 -1.74 8.16
C ILE A 421 -17.16 -0.30 8.45
N ILE A 422 -17.33 0.13 9.71
CA ILE A 422 -16.82 1.38 10.23
C ILE A 422 -15.72 1.07 11.24
N MET A 423 -14.55 1.67 11.05
CA MET A 423 -13.41 1.50 11.96
C MET A 423 -13.03 2.82 12.61
N ILE A 424 -12.79 2.80 13.89
CA ILE A 424 -12.04 3.82 14.61
C ILE A 424 -10.65 3.26 14.91
N VAL A 425 -9.61 4.05 14.62
CA VAL A 425 -8.21 3.61 14.67
C VAL A 425 -7.39 4.54 15.56
N GLY A 426 -6.52 3.96 16.39
CA GLY A 426 -5.55 4.67 17.20
C GLY A 426 -4.86 3.76 18.21
N GLU A 427 -3.53 3.65 18.20
CA GLU A 427 -2.76 2.81 19.12
C GLU A 427 -2.92 3.21 20.59
N ASN A 428 -3.25 4.49 20.84
CA ASN A 428 -3.41 4.99 22.20
C ASN A 428 -4.80 4.71 22.78
N MET A 429 -5.72 4.09 22.04
CA MET A 429 -7.06 3.71 22.55
C MET A 429 -6.96 2.79 23.78
N LYS A 430 -5.97 1.87 23.81
CA LYS A 430 -5.73 0.97 24.93
C LYS A 430 -5.48 1.68 26.28
N ASN A 431 -5.03 2.93 26.24
CA ASN A 431 -4.74 3.74 27.41
C ASN A 431 -5.90 4.67 27.78
N HIS A 432 -7.02 4.66 27.04
CA HIS A 432 -8.14 5.57 27.20
C HIS A 432 -9.44 4.80 27.44
N ILE A 433 -9.94 4.86 28.66
CA ILE A 433 -11.20 4.24 29.03
C ILE A 433 -12.37 4.96 28.35
N GLY A 434 -13.32 4.18 27.81
CA GLY A 434 -14.59 4.69 27.32
C GLY A 434 -14.62 5.07 25.82
N VAL A 435 -13.58 4.77 25.04
CA VAL A 435 -13.57 5.04 23.58
C VAL A 435 -14.74 4.32 22.90
N THR A 436 -14.91 3.03 23.13
CA THR A 436 -16.01 2.23 22.56
C THR A 436 -17.38 2.70 23.06
N ALA A 437 -17.48 3.12 24.32
CA ALA A 437 -18.74 3.67 24.88
C ALA A 437 -19.14 4.97 24.16
N LYS A 438 -18.20 5.90 23.94
CA LYS A 438 -18.44 7.14 23.17
C LYS A 438 -18.87 6.85 21.73
N ALA A 439 -18.23 5.87 21.09
CA ALA A 439 -18.61 5.46 19.73
C ALA A 439 -20.03 4.90 19.69
N ALA A 440 -20.39 3.99 20.61
CA ALA A 440 -21.72 3.41 20.71
C ALA A 440 -22.78 4.49 21.01
N GLU A 441 -22.48 5.46 21.87
CA GLU A 441 -23.36 6.60 22.15
C GLU A 441 -23.59 7.47 20.90
N ALA A 442 -22.53 7.70 20.10
CA ALA A 442 -22.63 8.46 18.85
C ALA A 442 -23.57 7.77 17.84
N PHE A 443 -23.48 6.45 17.71
CA PHE A 443 -24.39 5.66 16.87
C PHE A 443 -25.83 5.70 17.40
N SER A 444 -26.01 5.49 18.70
CA SER A 444 -27.32 5.54 19.35
C SER A 444 -28.04 6.88 19.15
N LYS A 445 -27.32 8.00 19.31
CA LYS A 445 -27.87 9.36 19.07
C LYS A 445 -28.30 9.57 17.61
N LYS A 446 -27.81 8.79 16.69
CA LYS A 446 -28.17 8.84 15.26
C LYS A 446 -29.13 7.72 14.84
N HIS A 447 -29.64 6.92 15.80
CA HIS A 447 -30.50 5.77 15.54
C HIS A 447 -29.87 4.74 14.58
N ILE A 448 -28.55 4.54 14.69
CA ILE A 448 -27.80 3.55 13.93
C ILE A 448 -27.70 2.28 14.77
N ASN A 449 -28.23 1.17 14.24
CA ASN A 449 -28.05 -0.15 14.84
C ASN A 449 -26.65 -0.69 14.55
N LEU A 450 -26.09 -1.44 15.52
CA LEU A 450 -24.82 -2.13 15.38
C LEU A 450 -25.10 -3.62 15.17
N GLU A 451 -24.84 -4.11 13.96
CA GLU A 451 -24.97 -5.53 13.62
C GLU A 451 -23.84 -6.36 14.23
N MET A 452 -22.66 -5.75 14.37
CA MET A 452 -21.49 -6.38 14.98
C MET A 452 -20.56 -5.34 15.59
N ILE A 453 -19.90 -5.71 16.68
CA ILE A 453 -18.76 -4.98 17.25
C ILE A 453 -17.60 -5.94 17.40
N SER A 454 -16.43 -5.57 16.90
CA SER A 454 -15.20 -6.36 17.07
C SER A 454 -14.06 -5.46 17.53
N GLN A 455 -13.38 -5.88 18.59
CA GLN A 455 -12.17 -5.23 19.10
C GLN A 455 -11.16 -6.34 19.42
N GLY A 456 -10.03 -6.34 18.72
CA GLY A 456 -8.96 -7.31 18.98
C GLY A 456 -8.15 -6.96 20.23
N SER A 457 -7.38 -7.91 20.73
CA SER A 457 -6.49 -7.73 21.89
C SER A 457 -5.37 -6.71 21.66
N SER A 458 -5.10 -6.34 20.42
CA SER A 458 -4.15 -5.27 20.08
C SER A 458 -4.67 -3.88 20.43
N GLU A 459 -6.01 -3.72 20.49
CA GLU A 459 -6.71 -2.45 20.79
C GLU A 459 -6.32 -1.26 19.90
N VAL A 460 -5.77 -1.53 18.71
CA VAL A 460 -5.39 -0.48 17.73
C VAL A 460 -6.60 0.01 16.96
N SER A 461 -7.60 -0.85 16.80
CA SER A 461 -8.84 -0.52 16.11
C SER A 461 -10.05 -1.11 16.82
N VAL A 462 -11.20 -0.45 16.67
CA VAL A 462 -12.52 -0.98 16.98
C VAL A 462 -13.36 -0.91 15.72
N MET A 463 -13.96 -2.03 15.38
CA MET A 463 -14.75 -2.21 14.18
C MET A 463 -16.23 -2.35 14.52
N PHE A 464 -17.06 -1.70 13.73
CA PHE A 464 -18.51 -1.78 13.80
C PHE A 464 -19.05 -2.15 12.44
N VAL A 465 -19.97 -3.11 12.38
CA VAL A 465 -20.74 -3.43 11.18
C VAL A 465 -22.12 -2.80 11.32
N ILE A 466 -22.54 -2.11 10.26
CA ILE A 466 -23.81 -1.40 10.17
C ILE A 466 -24.43 -1.57 8.79
N LYS A 467 -25.67 -1.16 8.60
CA LYS A 467 -26.30 -1.08 7.27
C LYS A 467 -25.62 0.00 6.42
N THR A 468 -25.32 -0.32 5.16
CA THR A 468 -24.59 0.55 4.23
C THR A 468 -25.24 1.92 4.03
N GLU A 469 -26.57 2.00 4.05
CA GLU A 469 -27.29 3.27 3.91
C GLU A 469 -26.95 4.29 5.01
N GLN A 470 -26.48 3.83 6.16
CA GLN A 470 -26.13 4.65 7.34
C GLN A 470 -24.63 4.98 7.43
N GLU A 471 -23.79 4.45 6.56
CA GLU A 471 -22.32 4.56 6.61
C GLU A 471 -21.85 6.03 6.74
N LYS A 472 -22.27 6.89 5.81
CA LYS A 472 -21.84 8.30 5.82
C LYS A 472 -22.30 9.05 7.08
N GLN A 473 -23.47 8.70 7.60
CA GLN A 473 -24.00 9.28 8.85
C GLN A 473 -23.16 8.81 10.04
N ALA A 474 -22.80 7.54 10.07
CA ALA A 474 -21.95 6.92 11.09
C ALA A 474 -20.57 7.57 11.16
N VAL A 475 -19.88 7.68 10.01
CA VAL A 475 -18.56 8.34 9.93
C VAL A 475 -18.62 9.78 10.42
N ARG A 476 -19.65 10.55 10.01
CA ARG A 476 -19.84 11.95 10.49
C ARG A 476 -20.09 12.02 12.00
N ALA A 477 -20.91 11.13 12.55
CA ALA A 477 -21.22 11.09 13.98
C ALA A 477 -19.97 10.81 14.82
N LEU A 478 -19.18 9.81 14.39
CA LEU A 478 -17.91 9.50 15.06
C LEU A 478 -16.91 10.64 14.94
N TYR A 479 -16.80 11.25 13.74
CA TYR A 479 -15.88 12.37 13.53
C TYR A 479 -16.22 13.55 14.44
N GLN A 480 -17.51 13.89 14.58
CA GLN A 480 -17.97 14.91 15.51
C GLN A 480 -17.58 14.58 16.95
N THR A 481 -17.75 13.33 17.35
CA THR A 481 -17.49 12.88 18.74
C THR A 481 -15.99 12.89 19.10
N PHE A 482 -15.11 12.54 18.16
CA PHE A 482 -13.68 12.37 18.47
C PHE A 482 -12.79 13.54 18.07
N PHE A 483 -13.20 14.35 17.09
CA PHE A 483 -12.37 15.41 16.53
C PHE A 483 -12.96 16.82 16.64
N MET A 484 -14.26 16.97 16.89
CA MET A 484 -14.84 18.28 17.16
C MET A 484 -14.96 18.46 18.67
N LYS A 485 -14.47 19.58 19.20
CA LYS A 485 -14.72 19.93 20.59
C LYS A 485 -16.21 20.25 20.74
N ASP A 486 -16.83 19.74 21.80
CA ASP A 486 -18.15 20.25 22.23
C ASP A 486 -18.00 21.75 22.49
N GLU A 487 -18.69 22.58 21.68
CA GLU A 487 -18.85 24.03 21.96
C GLU A 487 -19.72 24.25 23.17
#